data_564b3322b2dc0f7228ce92a5a8c7dd50
#
_entry.id   564b3322b2dc0f7228ce92a5a8c7dd50
#
_cell.length_a   1.000
_cell.length_b   1.000
_cell.length_c   1.000
_cell.angle_alpha   90.00
_cell.angle_beta   90.00
_cell.angle_gamma   90.00
#
_symmetry.space_group_name_H-M   'P 1'
#
loop_
_entity.id
_entity.type
_entity.pdbx_description
1 polymer ?
#
loop_
_entity_poly.entity_id
_entity_poly.type
_entity_poly.pdbx_seq_one_letter_code
_entity_poly.pdbx_strand_id
1 'polypeptide(L)'
;KRRARKEERREKFLVVISPNLTNPYYVMLLQGIESRAKEQGFGLFVCNTQRDLKMEERYLKMMWSLRPLGIIYTCNPSHCFMGMVEELASHIPVAVVNNQNEKLNVDAVELDNSKLGRMMARHLLELGHRKVAYVAPPLTTRQKQRSKRVEGFLKEFGEAGLKDQVIIKAAKEEMDQNIAHIDSEYKIGYELTKELLAETRDVTAIVGLNDMIAFGVLDALHEAKLKVPGDVSVMGCDNTLFARMHKVSLTTIEHFVIFKGRDACDIIMKKITSHNEKYSEIEPISTYHVEYEPKLIVRGTTSYPK
;
A
#
# COMPACT_ATOMS: atom_id res chain seq x y z
N LYS A 1 -1.95 -9.83 -45.87
CA LYS A 1 -3.20 -10.43 -45.31
C LYS A 1 -2.94 -11.53 -44.26
N ARG A 2 -1.93 -12.44 -44.45
CA ARG A 2 -1.61 -13.50 -43.44
C ARG A 2 -0.93 -12.96 -42.19
N ARG A 3 -0.12 -11.89 -42.25
CA ARG A 3 0.52 -11.23 -41.12
C ARG A 3 -0.50 -10.46 -40.29
N ALA A 4 -1.39 -9.68 -40.91
CA ALA A 4 -2.48 -8.97 -40.25
C ALA A 4 -3.45 -9.93 -39.48
N ARG A 5 -3.80 -11.10 -40.11
CA ARG A 5 -4.63 -12.12 -39.43
C ARG A 5 -3.95 -12.82 -38.25
N LYS A 6 -2.60 -12.76 -38.14
CA LYS A 6 -1.84 -13.35 -37.02
C LYS A 6 -1.72 -12.36 -35.88
N GLU A 7 -1.78 -11.05 -36.13
CA GLU A 7 -1.83 -9.98 -35.10
C GLU A 7 -3.21 -9.87 -34.48
N GLU A 8 -4.31 -10.09 -35.22
CA GLU A 8 -5.68 -10.12 -34.69
C GLU A 8 -5.99 -11.26 -33.70
N ARG A 9 -5.10 -12.25 -33.53
CA ARG A 9 -5.27 -13.41 -32.66
C ARG A 9 -4.42 -13.38 -31.39
N ARG A 10 -3.65 -12.31 -31.14
CA ARG A 10 -2.92 -12.20 -29.88
C ARG A 10 -3.88 -11.71 -28.81
N GLU A 11 -4.21 -12.57 -27.85
CA GLU A 11 -4.97 -12.15 -26.68
C GLU A 11 -4.27 -10.95 -26.03
N LYS A 12 -5.02 -9.86 -25.89
CA LYS A 12 -4.52 -8.64 -25.25
C LYS A 12 -4.51 -8.87 -23.74
N PHE A 13 -3.36 -8.82 -23.11
CA PHE A 13 -3.26 -8.97 -21.68
C PHE A 13 -2.26 -8.03 -21.04
N LEU A 14 -2.52 -7.69 -19.79
CA LEU A 14 -1.62 -6.98 -18.89
C LEU A 14 -1.08 -7.93 -17.84
N VAL A 15 0.06 -7.59 -17.27
CA VAL A 15 0.62 -8.29 -16.11
C VAL A 15 0.61 -7.37 -14.91
N VAL A 16 0.14 -7.90 -13.77
CA VAL A 16 0.24 -7.25 -12.47
C VAL A 16 1.26 -7.98 -11.63
N ILE A 17 2.25 -7.27 -11.11
CA ILE A 17 3.24 -7.80 -10.18
C ILE A 17 2.90 -7.26 -8.78
N SER A 18 2.56 -8.18 -7.88
CA SER A 18 2.12 -7.87 -6.52
C SER A 18 3.00 -8.58 -5.49
N PRO A 19 3.35 -7.91 -4.37
CA PRO A 19 4.17 -8.52 -3.33
C PRO A 19 3.38 -9.44 -2.41
N ASN A 20 2.05 -9.33 -2.41
CA ASN A 20 1.17 -10.06 -1.51
C ASN A 20 -0.27 -10.01 -2.02
N LEU A 21 -0.99 -11.12 -1.90
CA LEU A 21 -2.43 -11.21 -2.21
C LEU A 21 -3.28 -11.57 -0.99
N THR A 22 -2.68 -11.60 0.20
CA THR A 22 -3.39 -11.91 1.45
C THR A 22 -3.86 -10.65 2.19
N ASN A 23 -3.20 -9.51 1.99
CA ASN A 23 -3.66 -8.25 2.53
C ASN A 23 -4.77 -7.66 1.63
N PRO A 24 -5.95 -7.33 2.19
CA PRO A 24 -7.08 -6.74 1.46
C PRO A 24 -6.73 -5.49 0.65
N TYR A 25 -5.72 -4.73 1.05
CA TYR A 25 -5.21 -3.58 0.29
C TYR A 25 -4.86 -3.97 -1.15
N TYR A 26 -4.04 -5.03 -1.35
CA TYR A 26 -3.63 -5.46 -2.69
C TYR A 26 -4.79 -6.05 -3.48
N VAL A 27 -5.75 -6.70 -2.80
CA VAL A 27 -6.97 -7.24 -3.42
C VAL A 27 -7.86 -6.10 -3.94
N MET A 28 -8.03 -5.02 -3.16
CA MET A 28 -8.77 -3.83 -3.58
C MET A 28 -8.10 -3.13 -4.78
N LEU A 29 -6.77 -3.03 -4.76
CA LEU A 29 -6.01 -2.46 -5.86
C LEU A 29 -6.18 -3.30 -7.14
N LEU A 30 -6.03 -4.62 -7.01
CA LEU A 30 -6.23 -5.57 -8.11
C LEU A 30 -7.65 -5.50 -8.67
N GLN A 31 -8.67 -5.37 -7.83
CA GLN A 31 -10.06 -5.19 -8.27
C GLN A 31 -10.21 -3.95 -9.16
N GLY A 32 -9.56 -2.84 -8.81
CA GLY A 32 -9.56 -1.62 -9.63
C GLY A 32 -8.91 -1.85 -11.00
N ILE A 33 -7.75 -2.51 -11.01
CA ILE A 33 -7.02 -2.84 -12.24
C ILE A 33 -7.85 -3.79 -13.11
N GLU A 34 -8.35 -4.90 -12.54
CA GLU A 34 -9.11 -5.92 -13.27
C GLU A 34 -10.39 -5.35 -13.90
N SER A 35 -11.16 -4.61 -13.10
CA SER A 35 -12.38 -3.96 -13.58
C SER A 35 -12.09 -3.08 -14.80
N ARG A 36 -11.03 -2.27 -14.72
CA ARG A 36 -10.68 -1.36 -15.80
C ARG A 36 -10.10 -2.07 -17.02
N ALA A 37 -9.24 -3.05 -16.82
CA ALA A 37 -8.70 -3.89 -17.90
C ALA A 37 -9.84 -4.60 -18.67
N LYS A 38 -10.79 -5.19 -17.95
CA LYS A 38 -11.97 -5.85 -18.53
C LYS A 38 -12.84 -4.89 -19.35
N GLU A 39 -13.09 -3.67 -18.87
CA GLU A 39 -13.83 -2.63 -19.61
C GLU A 39 -13.18 -2.31 -20.96
N GLN A 40 -11.86 -2.47 -21.07
CA GLN A 40 -11.07 -2.21 -22.28
C GLN A 40 -10.78 -3.48 -23.11
N GLY A 41 -11.33 -4.64 -22.71
CA GLY A 41 -11.16 -5.91 -23.42
C GLY A 41 -9.79 -6.57 -23.25
N PHE A 42 -9.11 -6.31 -22.12
CA PHE A 42 -7.83 -6.92 -21.77
C PHE A 42 -7.99 -8.04 -20.76
N GLY A 43 -7.25 -9.14 -20.93
CA GLY A 43 -7.01 -10.14 -19.91
C GLY A 43 -5.98 -9.65 -18.88
N LEU A 44 -5.93 -10.31 -17.72
CA LEU A 44 -5.00 -9.98 -16.66
C LEU A 44 -4.29 -11.22 -16.14
N PHE A 45 -2.96 -11.16 -16.04
CA PHE A 45 -2.14 -12.15 -15.34
C PHE A 45 -1.57 -11.52 -14.07
N VAL A 46 -1.70 -12.22 -12.94
CA VAL A 46 -1.21 -11.76 -11.64
C VAL A 46 -0.02 -12.59 -11.19
N CYS A 47 1.11 -11.92 -11.00
CA CYS A 47 2.35 -12.49 -10.50
C CYS A 47 2.53 -12.10 -9.03
N ASN A 48 2.27 -13.05 -8.11
CA ASN A 48 2.48 -12.84 -6.68
C ASN A 48 3.93 -13.18 -6.31
N THR A 49 4.74 -12.18 -5.97
CA THR A 49 6.16 -12.37 -5.62
C THR A 49 6.36 -12.89 -4.20
N GLN A 50 5.34 -12.79 -3.33
CA GLN A 50 5.43 -13.13 -1.91
C GLN A 50 6.59 -12.44 -1.18
N ARG A 51 7.01 -11.25 -1.68
CA ARG A 51 8.21 -10.51 -1.23
C ARG A 51 9.53 -11.30 -1.37
N ASP A 52 9.52 -12.39 -2.14
CA ASP A 52 10.72 -13.18 -2.47
C ASP A 52 11.42 -12.56 -3.69
N LEU A 53 12.70 -12.16 -3.48
CA LEU A 53 13.52 -11.57 -4.53
C LEU A 53 13.73 -12.51 -5.72
N LYS A 54 13.87 -13.82 -5.47
CA LYS A 54 14.06 -14.81 -6.54
C LYS A 54 12.79 -14.93 -7.41
N MET A 55 11.63 -14.87 -6.78
CA MET A 55 10.36 -14.88 -7.50
C MET A 55 10.15 -13.59 -8.30
N GLU A 56 10.49 -12.43 -7.73
CA GLU A 56 10.41 -11.15 -8.44
C GLU A 56 11.33 -11.15 -9.65
N GLU A 57 12.60 -11.57 -9.50
CA GLU A 57 13.56 -11.70 -10.60
C GLU A 57 13.04 -12.62 -11.70
N ARG A 58 12.50 -13.79 -11.29
CA ARG A 58 11.94 -14.76 -12.24
C ARG A 58 10.80 -14.17 -13.04
N TYR A 59 9.87 -13.46 -12.41
CA TYR A 59 8.76 -12.83 -13.11
C TYR A 59 9.24 -11.73 -14.06
N LEU A 60 10.20 -10.89 -13.65
CA LEU A 60 10.78 -9.88 -14.53
C LEU A 60 11.42 -10.49 -15.78
N LYS A 61 12.21 -11.56 -15.62
CA LYS A 61 12.80 -12.31 -16.75
C LYS A 61 11.72 -12.90 -17.68
N MET A 62 10.59 -13.36 -17.11
CA MET A 62 9.48 -13.88 -17.92
C MET A 62 8.81 -12.80 -18.79
N MET A 63 8.81 -11.52 -18.38
CA MET A 63 8.19 -10.43 -19.16
C MET A 63 8.78 -10.30 -20.55
N TRP A 64 10.07 -10.54 -20.73
CA TRP A 64 10.73 -10.55 -22.04
C TRP A 64 10.20 -11.63 -22.97
N SER A 65 9.83 -12.78 -22.45
CA SER A 65 9.28 -13.91 -23.21
C SER A 65 7.78 -13.77 -23.44
N LEU A 66 7.04 -13.36 -22.44
CA LEU A 66 5.58 -13.20 -22.49
C LEU A 66 5.17 -11.99 -23.33
N ARG A 67 5.96 -10.90 -23.31
CA ARG A 67 5.68 -9.64 -24.01
C ARG A 67 4.26 -9.15 -23.76
N PRO A 68 3.86 -8.90 -22.49
CA PRO A 68 2.57 -8.32 -22.20
C PRO A 68 2.45 -6.95 -22.86
N LEU A 69 1.23 -6.44 -23.01
CA LEU A 69 1.01 -5.11 -23.55
C LEU A 69 1.30 -4.01 -22.51
N GLY A 70 1.35 -4.36 -21.23
CA GLY A 70 1.75 -3.47 -20.15
C GLY A 70 1.95 -4.21 -18.83
N ILE A 71 2.69 -3.60 -17.93
CA ILE A 71 3.03 -4.14 -16.62
C ILE A 71 2.61 -3.12 -15.56
N ILE A 72 1.91 -3.58 -14.52
CA ILE A 72 1.54 -2.77 -13.36
C ILE A 72 2.17 -3.37 -12.10
N TYR A 73 3.05 -2.61 -11.45
CA TYR A 73 3.53 -2.94 -10.13
C TYR A 73 2.61 -2.35 -9.07
N THR A 74 2.16 -3.16 -8.13
CA THR A 74 1.28 -2.71 -7.03
C THR A 74 2.03 -2.15 -5.83
N CYS A 75 3.36 -2.14 -5.89
CA CYS A 75 4.28 -1.53 -4.94
C CYS A 75 5.57 -1.16 -5.66
N ASN A 76 6.51 -0.53 -4.97
CA ASN A 76 7.85 -0.32 -5.55
C ASN A 76 8.54 -1.66 -5.81
N PRO A 77 9.19 -1.79 -6.98
CA PRO A 77 10.11 -2.90 -7.24
C PRO A 77 11.24 -2.91 -6.19
N SER A 78 11.77 -4.09 -5.95
CA SER A 78 12.95 -4.22 -5.08
C SER A 78 14.12 -3.43 -5.65
N HIS A 79 14.88 -2.77 -4.77
CA HIS A 79 15.95 -1.84 -5.18
C HIS A 79 16.96 -2.47 -6.15
N CYS A 80 17.27 -3.77 -5.98
CA CYS A 80 18.19 -4.50 -6.85
C CYS A 80 17.66 -4.73 -8.28
N PHE A 81 16.36 -4.54 -8.52
CA PHE A 81 15.73 -4.78 -9.83
C PHE A 81 15.27 -3.51 -10.53
N MET A 82 15.54 -2.33 -9.97
CA MET A 82 15.12 -1.06 -10.57
C MET A 82 15.64 -0.89 -12.00
N GLY A 83 16.93 -1.17 -12.23
CA GLY A 83 17.49 -1.11 -13.59
C GLY A 83 16.83 -2.07 -14.58
N MET A 84 16.43 -3.27 -14.13
CA MET A 84 15.70 -4.21 -14.96
C MET A 84 14.28 -3.73 -15.27
N VAL A 85 13.64 -3.05 -14.33
CA VAL A 85 12.31 -2.45 -14.52
C VAL A 85 12.39 -1.26 -15.49
N GLU A 86 13.42 -0.42 -15.38
CA GLU A 86 13.67 0.68 -16.33
C GLU A 86 13.96 0.17 -17.75
N GLU A 87 14.75 -0.90 -17.87
CA GLU A 87 15.00 -1.55 -19.15
C GLU A 87 13.70 -2.11 -19.75
N LEU A 88 12.86 -2.77 -18.95
CA LEU A 88 11.53 -3.22 -19.39
C LEU A 88 10.65 -2.03 -19.82
N ALA A 89 10.66 -0.95 -19.06
CA ALA A 89 9.85 0.24 -19.32
C ALA A 89 10.21 0.94 -20.64
N SER A 90 11.44 0.77 -21.14
CA SER A 90 11.83 1.26 -22.46
C SER A 90 11.21 0.49 -23.64
N HIS A 91 10.62 -0.69 -23.39
CA HIS A 91 10.04 -1.57 -24.40
C HIS A 91 8.56 -1.87 -24.18
N ILE A 92 8.12 -1.84 -22.94
CA ILE A 92 6.76 -2.21 -22.50
C ILE A 92 6.28 -1.14 -21.54
N PRO A 93 5.06 -0.56 -21.70
CA PRO A 93 4.51 0.36 -20.73
C PRO A 93 4.52 -0.22 -19.30
N VAL A 94 5.12 0.51 -18.35
CA VAL A 94 5.20 0.12 -16.93
C VAL A 94 4.63 1.23 -16.08
N ALA A 95 3.69 0.89 -15.19
CA ALA A 95 3.18 1.79 -14.16
C ALA A 95 3.42 1.20 -12.76
N VAL A 96 3.81 2.06 -11.81
CA VAL A 96 4.07 1.66 -10.42
C VAL A 96 3.11 2.39 -9.48
N VAL A 97 2.41 1.63 -8.65
CA VAL A 97 1.54 2.21 -7.62
C VAL A 97 2.32 2.44 -6.33
N ASN A 98 2.11 3.61 -5.71
CA ASN A 98 2.85 4.10 -4.54
C ASN A 98 4.36 4.24 -4.79
N ASN A 99 4.74 4.67 -6.00
CA ASN A 99 6.14 5.00 -6.27
C ASN A 99 6.56 6.20 -5.40
N GLN A 100 7.56 6.02 -4.59
CA GLN A 100 8.21 7.11 -3.83
C GLN A 100 9.71 7.15 -4.10
N ASN A 101 10.13 6.48 -5.18
CA ASN A 101 11.52 6.47 -5.58
C ASN A 101 11.72 7.46 -6.72
N GLU A 102 12.19 8.64 -6.38
CA GLU A 102 12.52 9.73 -7.33
C GLU A 102 13.52 9.32 -8.42
N LYS A 103 14.23 8.20 -8.21
CA LYS A 103 15.22 7.68 -9.18
C LYS A 103 14.60 6.75 -10.22
N LEU A 104 13.41 6.22 -10.00
CA LEU A 104 12.75 5.32 -10.93
C LEU A 104 11.87 6.13 -11.89
N ASN A 105 12.35 6.32 -13.12
CA ASN A 105 11.65 7.09 -14.15
C ASN A 105 10.62 6.22 -14.89
N VAL A 106 9.50 5.97 -14.24
CA VAL A 106 8.35 5.23 -14.80
C VAL A 106 7.05 5.94 -14.44
N ASP A 107 5.99 5.61 -15.15
CA ASP A 107 4.67 6.12 -14.81
C ASP A 107 4.26 5.69 -13.40
N ALA A 108 3.61 6.58 -12.65
CA ALA A 108 3.32 6.34 -11.24
C ALA A 108 1.92 6.81 -10.81
N VAL A 109 1.31 6.02 -9.93
CA VAL A 109 0.19 6.47 -9.10
C VAL A 109 0.71 6.58 -7.67
N GLU A 110 0.79 7.79 -7.16
CA GLU A 110 1.54 8.13 -5.95
C GLU A 110 0.65 8.26 -4.71
N LEU A 111 1.29 8.25 -3.54
CA LEU A 111 0.70 8.50 -2.25
C LEU A 111 1.75 9.06 -1.31
N ASP A 112 1.50 10.26 -0.76
CA ASP A 112 2.36 10.81 0.28
C ASP A 112 2.12 10.11 1.63
N ASN A 113 2.97 9.12 1.93
CA ASN A 113 2.92 8.39 3.19
C ASN A 113 3.26 9.26 4.42
N SER A 114 4.11 10.29 4.26
CA SER A 114 4.37 11.23 5.35
C SER A 114 3.11 12.03 5.70
N LYS A 115 2.36 12.47 4.70
CA LYS A 115 1.07 13.14 4.87
C LYS A 115 0.04 12.25 5.58
N LEU A 116 -0.02 10.94 5.22
CA LEU A 116 -0.87 9.97 5.93
C LEU A 116 -0.52 9.91 7.42
N GLY A 117 0.77 9.77 7.74
CA GLY A 117 1.22 9.72 9.13
C GLY A 117 0.88 10.99 9.90
N ARG A 118 1.12 12.17 9.31
CA ARG A 118 0.74 13.46 9.90
C ARG A 118 -0.77 13.56 10.14
N MET A 119 -1.59 13.12 9.19
CA MET A 119 -3.05 13.13 9.32
C MET A 119 -3.53 12.26 10.48
N MET A 120 -2.95 11.06 10.64
CA MET A 120 -3.25 10.17 11.76
C MET A 120 -2.89 10.80 13.09
N ALA A 121 -1.70 11.39 13.19
CA ALA A 121 -1.21 12.07 14.39
C ALA A 121 -2.07 13.28 14.76
N ARG A 122 -2.40 14.13 13.77
CA ARG A 122 -3.23 15.32 13.97
C ARG A 122 -4.59 14.96 14.54
N HIS A 123 -5.26 13.94 14.00
CA HIS A 123 -6.54 13.47 14.52
C HIS A 123 -6.47 13.11 16.02
N LEU A 124 -5.44 12.37 16.42
CA LEU A 124 -5.27 11.99 17.84
C LEU A 124 -4.93 13.19 18.73
N LEU A 125 -4.09 14.11 18.24
CA LEU A 125 -3.75 15.35 18.97
C LEU A 125 -4.97 16.25 19.15
N GLU A 126 -5.82 16.39 18.12
CA GLU A 126 -7.07 17.15 18.16
C GLU A 126 -8.08 16.55 19.15
N LEU A 127 -8.12 15.21 19.28
CA LEU A 127 -8.89 14.53 20.33
C LEU A 127 -8.27 14.66 21.72
N GLY A 128 -7.08 15.20 21.85
CA GLY A 128 -6.42 15.41 23.16
C GLY A 128 -5.51 14.27 23.59
N HIS A 129 -5.24 13.26 22.75
CA HIS A 129 -4.26 12.22 23.07
C HIS A 129 -2.85 12.81 23.13
N ARG A 130 -2.09 12.40 24.15
CA ARG A 130 -0.72 12.87 24.37
C ARG A 130 0.28 11.73 24.40
N LYS A 131 -0.05 10.60 25.06
CA LYS A 131 0.77 9.39 25.12
C LYS A 131 0.12 8.31 24.27
N VAL A 132 0.79 7.93 23.18
CA VAL A 132 0.25 7.04 22.17
C VAL A 132 1.26 5.97 21.74
N ALA A 133 0.78 4.88 21.17
CA ALA A 133 1.64 3.88 20.54
C ALA A 133 1.37 3.77 19.04
N TYR A 134 2.40 3.43 18.29
CA TYR A 134 2.32 3.14 16.85
C TYR A 134 2.85 1.73 16.61
N VAL A 135 2.00 0.84 16.11
CA VAL A 135 2.31 -0.55 15.84
C VAL A 135 2.54 -0.76 14.34
N ALA A 136 3.68 -1.32 13.99
CA ALA A 136 4.12 -1.46 12.60
C ALA A 136 4.77 -2.82 12.33
N PRO A 137 4.74 -3.31 11.09
CA PRO A 137 5.63 -4.38 10.65
C PRO A 137 7.08 -3.86 10.60
N PRO A 138 8.07 -4.67 10.24
CA PRO A 138 9.45 -4.22 10.21
C PRO A 138 9.63 -2.93 9.38
N LEU A 139 10.33 -1.97 9.97
CA LEU A 139 10.65 -0.67 9.36
C LEU A 139 12.04 -0.72 8.73
N THR A 140 12.16 -1.42 7.61
CA THR A 140 13.42 -1.61 6.93
C THR A 140 13.63 -0.61 5.80
N THR A 141 14.88 -0.45 5.36
CA THR A 141 15.22 0.38 4.19
C THR A 141 14.57 -0.11 2.90
N ARG A 142 14.18 -1.39 2.85
CA ARG A 142 13.48 -1.99 1.71
C ARG A 142 12.03 -1.49 1.57
N GLN A 143 11.43 -1.01 2.67
CA GLN A 143 10.03 -0.60 2.73
C GLN A 143 9.91 0.86 3.20
N LYS A 144 10.59 1.75 2.51
CA LYS A 144 10.65 3.20 2.80
C LYS A 144 9.27 3.83 3.01
N GLN A 145 8.22 3.33 2.35
CA GLN A 145 6.86 3.85 2.51
C GLN A 145 6.32 3.68 3.94
N ARG A 146 6.62 2.53 4.59
CA ARG A 146 6.24 2.29 5.98
C ARG A 146 6.95 3.27 6.91
N SER A 147 8.26 3.43 6.72
CA SER A 147 9.08 4.37 7.50
C SER A 147 8.61 5.81 7.32
N LYS A 148 8.33 6.26 6.09
CA LYS A 148 7.82 7.61 5.82
C LYS A 148 6.49 7.89 6.52
N ARG A 149 5.60 6.88 6.65
CA ARG A 149 4.33 7.05 7.38
C ARG A 149 4.58 7.24 8.88
N VAL A 150 5.46 6.44 9.47
CA VAL A 150 5.88 6.59 10.87
C VAL A 150 6.59 7.91 11.11
N GLU A 151 7.51 8.30 10.23
CA GLU A 151 8.23 9.58 10.29
C GLU A 151 7.27 10.77 10.25
N GLY A 152 6.27 10.73 9.37
CA GLY A 152 5.21 11.76 9.31
C GLY A 152 4.43 11.85 10.62
N PHE A 153 4.07 10.70 11.20
CA PHE A 153 3.40 10.64 12.49
C PHE A 153 4.24 11.24 13.62
N LEU A 154 5.51 10.83 13.72
CA LEU A 154 6.46 11.35 14.70
C LEU A 154 6.74 12.84 14.52
N LYS A 155 6.75 13.34 13.28
CA LYS A 155 6.96 14.75 12.98
C LYS A 155 5.84 15.61 13.56
N GLU A 156 4.57 15.22 13.36
CA GLU A 156 3.41 15.96 13.87
C GLU A 156 3.38 15.99 15.43
N PHE A 157 3.66 14.85 16.09
CA PHE A 157 3.81 14.81 17.53
C PHE A 157 5.01 15.62 18.02
N GLY A 158 6.10 15.67 17.24
CA GLY A 158 7.28 16.50 17.52
C GLY A 158 6.97 17.99 17.42
N GLU A 159 6.21 18.42 16.43
CA GLU A 159 5.75 19.81 16.28
C GLU A 159 4.85 20.24 17.46
N ALA A 160 4.15 19.28 18.09
CA ALA A 160 3.37 19.49 19.31
C ALA A 160 4.21 19.38 20.61
N GLY A 161 5.53 19.15 20.55
CA GLY A 161 6.39 18.96 21.71
C GLY A 161 6.22 17.60 22.42
N LEU A 162 5.63 16.61 21.76
CA LEU A 162 5.23 15.32 22.34
C LEU A 162 5.92 14.11 21.69
N LYS A 163 7.03 14.31 20.98
CA LYS A 163 7.72 13.21 20.26
C LYS A 163 8.09 12.05 21.19
N ASP A 164 8.57 12.34 22.38
CA ASP A 164 9.00 11.35 23.37
C ASP A 164 7.80 10.62 24.05
N GLN A 165 6.58 11.05 23.76
CA GLN A 165 5.35 10.42 24.23
C GLN A 165 4.80 9.39 23.21
N VAL A 166 5.49 9.18 22.09
CA VAL A 166 5.13 8.21 21.07
C VAL A 166 5.97 6.94 21.22
N ILE A 167 5.33 5.83 21.54
CA ILE A 167 5.97 4.52 21.63
C ILE A 167 5.86 3.84 20.27
N ILE A 168 6.98 3.53 19.63
CA ILE A 168 7.00 2.76 18.38
C ILE A 168 7.23 1.27 18.69
N LYS A 169 6.25 0.44 18.36
CA LYS A 169 6.35 -1.01 18.37
C LYS A 169 6.45 -1.52 16.95
N ALA A 170 7.65 -1.86 16.51
CA ALA A 170 7.90 -2.43 15.19
C ALA A 170 8.33 -3.89 15.29
N ALA A 171 7.77 -4.74 14.45
CA ALA A 171 8.16 -6.13 14.38
C ALA A 171 9.62 -6.28 13.91
N LYS A 172 10.26 -7.38 14.27
CA LYS A 172 11.60 -7.74 13.80
C LYS A 172 11.53 -8.27 12.35
N GLU A 173 12.66 -8.18 11.61
CA GLU A 173 12.71 -8.62 10.20
C GLU A 173 12.35 -10.10 10.01
N GLU A 174 12.65 -10.95 10.98
CA GLU A 174 12.32 -12.39 10.92
C GLU A 174 10.80 -12.62 10.86
N MET A 175 10.00 -11.72 11.43
CA MET A 175 8.53 -11.78 11.35
C MET A 175 8.03 -11.39 9.95
N ASP A 176 8.76 -10.59 9.19
CA ASP A 176 8.41 -10.17 7.83
C ASP A 176 8.58 -11.31 6.80
N GLN A 177 9.44 -12.29 7.08
CA GLN A 177 9.62 -13.48 6.24
C GLN A 177 8.38 -14.38 6.20
N ASN A 178 7.51 -14.29 7.19
CA ASN A 178 6.24 -15.00 7.28
C ASN A 178 5.04 -14.22 6.72
N ILE A 179 5.26 -13.06 6.09
CA ILE A 179 4.17 -12.20 5.53
C ILE A 179 3.40 -12.87 4.37
N ALA A 180 3.85 -14.00 3.86
CA ALA A 180 3.10 -14.83 2.93
C ALA A 180 1.79 -15.40 3.52
N HIS A 181 1.66 -15.47 4.85
CA HIS A 181 0.45 -15.95 5.51
C HIS A 181 -0.61 -14.86 5.62
N ILE A 182 -1.87 -15.26 5.44
CA ILE A 182 -3.03 -14.36 5.39
C ILE A 182 -3.20 -13.52 6.67
N ASP A 183 -2.75 -14.02 7.79
CA ASP A 183 -2.92 -13.44 9.12
C ASP A 183 -1.66 -12.73 9.67
N SER A 184 -0.58 -12.64 8.89
CA SER A 184 0.71 -12.14 9.37
C SER A 184 0.64 -10.72 9.94
N GLU A 185 0.07 -9.77 9.21
CA GLU A 185 -0.03 -8.39 9.69
C GLU A 185 -1.00 -8.26 10.87
N TYR A 186 -2.08 -9.03 10.88
CA TYR A 186 -2.98 -9.13 12.03
C TYR A 186 -2.24 -9.65 13.27
N LYS A 187 -1.47 -10.74 13.14
CA LYS A 187 -0.66 -11.30 14.24
C LYS A 187 0.37 -10.31 14.76
N ILE A 188 1.04 -9.56 13.88
CA ILE A 188 1.95 -8.48 14.29
C ILE A 188 1.21 -7.47 15.18
N GLY A 189 0.02 -7.02 14.76
CA GLY A 189 -0.80 -6.12 15.55
C GLY A 189 -1.15 -6.67 16.91
N TYR A 190 -1.58 -7.91 16.95
CA TYR A 190 -1.99 -8.60 18.17
C TYR A 190 -0.81 -8.82 19.15
N GLU A 191 0.29 -9.42 18.70
CA GLU A 191 1.43 -9.75 19.57
C GLU A 191 2.14 -8.48 20.10
N LEU A 192 2.42 -7.51 19.22
CA LEU A 192 3.07 -6.27 19.65
C LEU A 192 2.20 -5.43 20.60
N THR A 193 0.88 -5.53 20.48
CA THR A 193 -0.02 -4.89 21.45
C THR A 193 0.03 -5.59 22.80
N LYS A 194 0.10 -6.92 22.84
CA LYS A 194 0.28 -7.66 24.11
C LYS A 194 1.60 -7.31 24.79
N GLU A 195 2.69 -7.23 24.02
CA GLU A 195 3.99 -6.78 24.52
C GLU A 195 3.90 -5.35 25.08
N LEU A 196 3.26 -4.42 24.34
CA LEU A 196 3.05 -3.05 24.79
C LEU A 196 2.30 -2.99 26.13
N LEU A 197 1.19 -3.74 26.25
CA LEU A 197 0.36 -3.76 27.46
C LEU A 197 1.06 -4.39 28.67
N ALA A 198 2.04 -5.25 28.46
CA ALA A 198 2.91 -5.80 29.50
C ALA A 198 3.93 -4.77 30.01
N GLU A 199 4.37 -3.85 29.16
CA GLU A 199 5.35 -2.82 29.48
C GLU A 199 4.68 -1.55 30.07
N THR A 200 3.54 -1.15 29.52
CA THR A 200 2.82 0.06 29.96
C THR A 200 1.34 -0.01 29.62
N ARG A 201 0.53 0.63 30.46
CA ARG A 201 -0.91 0.82 30.24
C ARG A 201 -1.32 2.29 30.15
N ASP A 202 -0.35 3.19 30.07
CA ASP A 202 -0.61 4.64 30.09
C ASP A 202 -0.92 5.21 28.70
N VAL A 203 -0.83 4.40 27.63
CA VAL A 203 -1.18 4.85 26.29
C VAL A 203 -2.70 4.98 26.15
N THR A 204 -3.13 6.11 25.62
CA THR A 204 -4.56 6.40 25.43
C THR A 204 -5.03 6.14 24.00
N ALA A 205 -4.09 5.95 23.05
CA ALA A 205 -4.40 5.56 21.69
C ALA A 205 -3.31 4.66 21.11
N ILE A 206 -3.72 3.74 20.24
CA ILE A 206 -2.83 2.85 19.48
C ILE A 206 -3.16 2.98 18.00
N VAL A 207 -2.12 3.21 17.20
CA VAL A 207 -2.20 3.30 15.73
C VAL A 207 -1.62 2.05 15.12
N GLY A 208 -2.39 1.33 14.31
CA GLY A 208 -1.87 0.32 13.39
C GLY A 208 -1.39 0.98 12.10
N LEU A 209 -0.22 0.58 11.60
CA LEU A 209 0.30 1.12 10.32
C LEU A 209 -0.74 0.98 9.19
N ASN A 210 -1.52 -0.09 9.22
CA ASN A 210 -2.66 -0.33 8.33
C ASN A 210 -3.84 -0.95 9.09
N ASP A 211 -4.97 -1.18 8.39
CA ASP A 211 -6.17 -1.75 9.00
C ASP A 211 -5.95 -3.17 9.53
N MET A 212 -5.16 -4.01 8.84
CA MET A 212 -4.92 -5.40 9.27
C MET A 212 -4.19 -5.45 10.61
N ILE A 213 -3.21 -4.58 10.80
CA ILE A 213 -2.53 -4.43 12.10
C ILE A 213 -3.50 -3.88 13.14
N ALA A 214 -4.32 -2.88 12.78
CA ALA A 214 -5.30 -2.31 13.70
C ALA A 214 -6.34 -3.35 14.16
N PHE A 215 -6.72 -4.32 13.34
CA PHE A 215 -7.60 -5.42 13.77
C PHE A 215 -6.92 -6.31 14.83
N GLY A 216 -5.64 -6.62 14.67
CA GLY A 216 -4.87 -7.33 15.70
C GLY A 216 -4.79 -6.54 17.01
N VAL A 217 -4.60 -5.21 16.92
CA VAL A 217 -4.65 -4.30 18.09
C VAL A 217 -6.00 -4.40 18.79
N LEU A 218 -7.11 -4.33 18.03
CA LEU A 218 -8.47 -4.42 18.59
C LEU A 218 -8.68 -5.73 19.37
N ASP A 219 -8.24 -6.85 18.82
CA ASP A 219 -8.43 -8.15 19.47
C ASP A 219 -7.55 -8.33 20.70
N ALA A 220 -6.31 -7.82 20.70
CA ALA A 220 -5.44 -7.80 21.88
C ALA A 220 -6.01 -6.94 23.02
N LEU A 221 -6.58 -5.77 22.68
CA LEU A 221 -7.27 -4.92 23.66
C LEU A 221 -8.53 -5.60 24.23
N HIS A 222 -9.29 -6.28 23.36
CA HIS A 222 -10.48 -7.03 23.77
C HIS A 222 -10.11 -8.16 24.76
N GLU A 223 -9.07 -8.95 24.46
CA GLU A 223 -8.55 -9.99 25.36
C GLU A 223 -8.11 -9.41 26.72
N ALA A 224 -7.46 -8.22 26.68
CA ALA A 224 -7.05 -7.48 27.88
C ALA A 224 -8.24 -6.81 28.62
N LYS A 225 -9.49 -6.98 28.14
CA LYS A 225 -10.73 -6.37 28.68
C LYS A 225 -10.71 -4.85 28.68
N LEU A 226 -9.96 -4.22 27.76
CA LEU A 226 -9.94 -2.79 27.55
C LEU A 226 -11.00 -2.40 26.52
N LYS A 227 -11.76 -1.36 26.80
CA LYS A 227 -12.84 -0.87 25.93
C LYS A 227 -12.27 0.06 24.85
N VAL A 228 -12.64 -0.20 23.59
CA VAL A 228 -12.36 0.69 22.46
C VAL A 228 -13.67 1.37 22.06
N PRO A 229 -13.70 2.71 22.00
CA PRO A 229 -12.63 3.69 22.26
C PRO A 229 -12.53 4.10 23.75
N GLY A 230 -13.35 3.55 24.64
CA GLY A 230 -13.56 4.05 25.99
C GLY A 230 -12.33 4.08 26.90
N ASP A 231 -11.39 3.15 26.78
CA ASP A 231 -10.14 3.12 27.53
C ASP A 231 -8.95 3.41 26.61
N VAL A 232 -8.97 2.90 25.36
CA VAL A 232 -7.92 3.13 24.38
C VAL A 232 -8.56 3.37 23.00
N SER A 233 -8.21 4.47 22.33
CA SER A 233 -8.57 4.73 20.95
C SER A 233 -7.72 3.88 20.00
N VAL A 234 -8.31 3.42 18.88
CA VAL A 234 -7.58 2.67 17.86
C VAL A 234 -7.87 3.24 16.47
N MET A 235 -6.84 3.39 15.65
CA MET A 235 -7.01 3.73 14.23
C MET A 235 -6.09 2.94 13.32
N GLY A 236 -6.51 2.80 12.06
CA GLY A 236 -5.77 2.13 11.01
C GLY A 236 -5.56 3.02 9.78
N CYS A 237 -5.24 2.40 8.65
CA CYS A 237 -5.11 3.02 7.33
C CYS A 237 -5.46 1.96 6.28
N ASP A 238 -6.12 2.33 5.20
CA ASP A 238 -6.52 1.67 3.96
C ASP A 238 -8.03 1.66 3.72
N ASN A 239 -8.84 1.88 4.75
CA ASN A 239 -10.31 1.87 4.67
C ASN A 239 -10.85 0.59 4.01
N THR A 240 -10.33 -0.55 4.43
CA THR A 240 -10.72 -1.86 3.92
C THR A 240 -12.20 -2.19 4.20
N LEU A 241 -12.74 -3.22 3.54
CA LEU A 241 -14.11 -3.66 3.79
C LEU A 241 -14.36 -3.99 5.27
N PHE A 242 -13.40 -4.66 5.94
CA PHE A 242 -13.52 -5.04 7.34
C PHE A 242 -13.58 -3.81 8.27
N ALA A 243 -12.82 -2.74 7.95
CA ALA A 243 -12.86 -1.49 8.71
C ALA A 243 -14.25 -0.82 8.70
N ARG A 244 -15.02 -1.04 7.62
CA ARG A 244 -16.38 -0.49 7.43
C ARG A 244 -17.47 -1.30 8.12
N MET A 245 -17.19 -2.52 8.55
CA MET A 245 -18.19 -3.37 9.19
C MET A 245 -18.69 -2.72 10.49
N HIS A 246 -20.01 -2.71 10.69
CA HIS A 246 -20.66 -2.00 11.79
C HIS A 246 -20.10 -2.38 13.18
N LYS A 247 -19.79 -3.66 13.40
CA LYS A 247 -19.22 -4.15 14.67
C LYS A 247 -17.75 -3.75 14.87
N VAL A 248 -17.01 -3.50 13.81
CA VAL A 248 -15.60 -3.06 13.84
C VAL A 248 -15.53 -1.55 13.88
N SER A 249 -16.18 -0.89 12.94
CA SER A 249 -16.33 0.56 12.85
C SER A 249 -15.00 1.33 13.02
N LEU A 250 -13.93 0.85 12.35
CA LEU A 250 -12.57 1.34 12.54
C LEU A 250 -12.39 2.75 11.94
N THR A 251 -11.88 3.69 12.75
CA THR A 251 -11.34 4.96 12.27
C THR A 251 -10.08 4.70 11.47
N THR A 252 -10.02 5.21 10.24
CA THR A 252 -8.96 4.88 9.28
C THR A 252 -8.74 6.00 8.26
N ILE A 253 -7.74 5.86 7.40
CA ILE A 253 -7.50 6.75 6.28
C ILE A 253 -7.97 6.10 4.98
N GLU A 254 -8.82 6.82 4.22
CA GLU A 254 -9.13 6.50 2.83
C GLU A 254 -8.11 7.15 1.91
N HIS A 255 -7.47 6.36 1.09
CA HIS A 255 -6.54 6.85 0.05
C HIS A 255 -6.83 6.26 -1.34
N PHE A 256 -8.08 5.90 -1.55
CA PHE A 256 -8.67 5.57 -2.85
C PHE A 256 -8.02 4.39 -3.58
N VAL A 257 -7.78 3.30 -2.86
CA VAL A 257 -7.02 2.13 -3.34
C VAL A 257 -7.56 1.57 -4.67
N ILE A 258 -8.88 1.40 -4.78
CA ILE A 258 -9.52 0.88 -6.01
C ILE A 258 -9.31 1.84 -7.19
N PHE A 259 -9.45 3.15 -6.96
CA PHE A 259 -9.25 4.16 -8.00
C PHE A 259 -7.80 4.23 -8.46
N LYS A 260 -6.83 4.08 -7.55
CA LYS A 260 -5.41 3.97 -7.93
C LYS A 260 -5.15 2.81 -8.88
N GLY A 261 -5.81 1.67 -8.66
CA GLY A 261 -5.72 0.53 -9.57
C GLY A 261 -6.29 0.85 -10.95
N ARG A 262 -7.43 1.55 -11.01
CA ARG A 262 -8.03 2.00 -12.27
C ARG A 262 -7.11 2.97 -13.02
N ASP A 263 -6.56 3.97 -12.33
CA ASP A 263 -5.68 4.96 -12.94
C ASP A 263 -4.36 4.36 -13.44
N ALA A 264 -3.77 3.42 -12.68
CA ALA A 264 -2.60 2.68 -13.17
C ALA A 264 -2.91 1.93 -14.47
N CYS A 265 -4.09 1.34 -14.60
CA CYS A 265 -4.55 0.70 -15.83
C CYS A 265 -4.75 1.74 -16.95
N ASP A 266 -5.38 2.88 -16.67
CA ASP A 266 -5.61 3.94 -17.66
C ASP A 266 -4.31 4.55 -18.19
N ILE A 267 -3.30 4.72 -17.32
CA ILE A 267 -1.95 5.14 -17.73
C ILE A 267 -1.36 4.16 -18.74
N ILE A 268 -1.41 2.86 -18.43
CA ILE A 268 -0.92 1.82 -19.34
C ILE A 268 -1.67 1.86 -20.68
N MET A 269 -3.01 1.98 -20.67
CA MET A 269 -3.82 2.05 -21.88
C MET A 269 -3.46 3.23 -22.76
N LYS A 270 -3.26 4.42 -22.18
CA LYS A 270 -2.79 5.60 -22.92
C LYS A 270 -1.46 5.35 -23.59
N LYS A 271 -0.49 4.74 -22.89
CA LYS A 271 0.83 4.42 -23.45
C LYS A 271 0.74 3.40 -24.59
N ILE A 272 -0.10 2.36 -24.47
CA ILE A 272 -0.33 1.37 -25.55
C ILE A 272 -0.88 2.07 -26.80
N THR A 273 -1.85 2.97 -26.64
CA THR A 273 -2.47 3.70 -27.74
C THR A 273 -1.46 4.62 -28.43
N SER A 274 -0.70 5.40 -27.65
CA SER A 274 0.34 6.29 -28.20
C SER A 274 1.45 5.54 -28.94
N HIS A 275 1.79 4.32 -28.53
CA HIS A 275 2.77 3.48 -29.24
C HIS A 275 2.24 2.95 -30.57
N ASN A 276 0.93 2.74 -30.71
CA ASN A 276 0.30 2.22 -31.92
C ASN A 276 -0.01 3.30 -32.95
N GLU A 277 -0.24 4.51 -32.52
CA GLU A 277 -0.34 5.66 -33.41
C GLU A 277 1.08 6.08 -33.78
N LYS A 278 1.46 5.86 -35.06
CA LYS A 278 2.73 6.33 -35.66
C LYS A 278 2.80 7.87 -35.64
N TYR A 279 2.63 8.50 -34.51
CA TYR A 279 2.85 9.93 -34.35
C TYR A 279 4.32 10.17 -34.00
N SER A 280 4.98 10.67 -35.03
CA SER A 280 6.20 11.46 -35.10
C SER A 280 7.32 11.15 -34.09
N GLU A 281 8.49 10.93 -34.62
CA GLU A 281 9.81 10.91 -33.97
C GLU A 281 10.12 12.16 -33.10
N ILE A 282 9.15 13.02 -32.81
CA ILE A 282 9.33 14.34 -32.22
C ILE A 282 8.59 14.56 -30.89
N GLU A 283 7.61 13.70 -30.50
CA GLU A 283 6.94 13.89 -29.22
C GLU A 283 7.71 13.24 -28.07
N PRO A 284 8.03 14.01 -27.02
CA PRO A 284 8.69 13.46 -25.83
C PRO A 284 7.76 12.46 -25.16
N ILE A 285 8.28 11.28 -24.80
CA ILE A 285 7.56 10.32 -23.96
C ILE A 285 7.39 10.95 -22.58
N SER A 286 6.22 11.48 -22.29
CA SER A 286 5.91 12.05 -20.98
C SER A 286 5.66 10.94 -19.96
N THR A 287 6.13 11.14 -18.72
CA THR A 287 5.81 10.29 -17.58
C THR A 287 4.56 10.83 -16.90
N TYR A 288 3.61 9.95 -16.56
CA TYR A 288 2.39 10.31 -15.85
C TYR A 288 2.59 10.10 -14.35
N HIS A 289 2.28 11.13 -13.56
CA HIS A 289 2.25 11.06 -12.11
C HIS A 289 0.86 11.48 -11.62
N VAL A 290 0.18 10.58 -10.94
CA VAL A 290 -1.14 10.82 -10.36
C VAL A 290 -1.02 10.69 -8.85
N GLU A 291 -1.31 11.73 -8.10
CA GLU A 291 -1.30 11.74 -6.64
C GLU A 291 -2.73 11.87 -6.10
N TYR A 292 -3.04 11.09 -5.07
CA TYR A 292 -4.33 11.11 -4.39
C TYR A 292 -4.24 11.87 -3.07
N GLU A 293 -5.21 12.77 -2.85
CA GLU A 293 -5.40 13.44 -1.58
C GLU A 293 -6.14 12.51 -0.60
N PRO A 294 -5.48 12.05 0.50
CA PRO A 294 -6.10 11.13 1.45
C PRO A 294 -7.19 11.81 2.28
N LYS A 295 -8.12 11.01 2.82
CA LYS A 295 -9.21 11.48 3.69
C LYS A 295 -9.25 10.68 4.99
N LEU A 296 -9.34 11.37 6.11
CA LEU A 296 -9.63 10.75 7.39
C LEU A 296 -11.10 10.30 7.41
N ILE A 297 -11.34 9.07 7.81
CA ILE A 297 -12.68 8.49 8.01
C ILE A 297 -12.83 8.16 9.48
N VAL A 298 -13.44 9.06 10.22
CA VAL A 298 -13.72 8.89 11.66
C VAL A 298 -14.90 7.94 11.82
N ARG A 299 -14.73 6.94 12.70
CA ARG A 299 -15.75 5.95 13.06
C ARG A 299 -15.78 5.72 14.57
N GLY A 300 -16.17 4.50 14.99
CA GLY A 300 -16.45 4.15 16.37
C GLY A 300 -15.24 3.82 17.25
N THR A 301 -14.01 3.80 16.73
CA THR A 301 -12.83 3.33 17.48
C THR A 301 -11.93 4.44 18.02
N THR A 302 -12.27 5.71 17.81
CA THR A 302 -11.54 6.85 18.41
C THR A 302 -12.48 7.79 19.16
N SER A 303 -12.02 8.31 20.30
CA SER A 303 -12.72 9.31 21.11
C SER A 303 -11.73 10.15 21.89
N TYR A 304 -12.20 11.14 22.64
CA TYR A 304 -11.38 11.86 23.61
C TYR A 304 -10.82 10.88 24.66
N PRO A 305 -9.55 11.03 25.11
CA PRO A 305 -9.02 10.25 26.20
C PRO A 305 -9.78 10.57 27.51
N LYS A 306 -9.87 9.57 28.39
CA LYS A 306 -10.41 9.78 29.76
C LYS A 306 -9.44 10.52 30.64
#